data_c8126d02ee99a601d5d8a434b7679a2b
#
_entry.id   c8126d02ee99a601d5d8a434b7679a2b
#
_cell.length_a   1.000
_cell.length_b   1.000
_cell.length_c   1.000
_cell.angle_alpha   90.00
_cell.angle_beta   90.00
_cell.angle_gamma   90.00
#
_symmetry.space_group_name_H-M   'P 1'
#
loop_
_entity.id
_entity.type
_entity.pdbx_description
1 polymer ?
#
loop_
_entity_poly.entity_id
_entity_poly.type
_entity_poly.pdbx_seq_one_letter_code
_entity_poly.pdbx_strand_id
1 'polypeptide(L)'
;MDCCKLCNVELIAGFKGQGNWNPSWAKKSYKVCKPCFNKTTMKHWNTIRNPKNNPKYNPKRMYVNGKYISTKHPLYKPGHYKTFSDAAFDGTYKLDSIKEGYVYAITNPAWPEWVKIGMAVDANDRCNGYQTSSPFRDYKIEHVVETNNRRAAETEAHKLASKMAKEVKGEWFKLDIEKAKTILNSITIDLEKTG
;
A
#
# COMPACT_ATOMS: atom_id res chain seq x y z
N MET A 1 -51.30 10.65 13.47
CA MET A 1 -50.23 9.80 14.01
C MET A 1 -49.24 9.51 12.90
N ASP A 2 -47.94 9.60 13.19
CA ASP A 2 -46.89 9.32 12.20
C ASP A 2 -46.58 7.84 12.23
N CYS A 3 -46.60 7.21 11.06
CA CYS A 3 -46.24 5.77 10.92
C CYS A 3 -44.93 5.56 10.18
N CYS A 4 -44.30 4.48 10.48
CA CYS A 4 -43.08 4.03 9.80
C CYS A 4 -43.35 3.76 8.32
N LYS A 5 -42.59 4.40 7.42
CA LYS A 5 -42.76 4.26 5.97
C LYS A 5 -42.42 2.84 5.44
N LEU A 6 -41.76 1.99 6.23
CA LEU A 6 -41.31 0.66 5.82
C LEU A 6 -42.15 -0.48 6.39
N CYS A 7 -42.71 -0.34 7.59
CA CYS A 7 -43.47 -1.39 8.24
C CYS A 7 -44.79 -0.94 8.84
N ASN A 8 -45.17 0.30 8.60
CA ASN A 8 -46.42 0.94 9.02
C ASN A 8 -46.71 0.94 10.52
N VAL A 9 -45.71 0.64 11.35
CA VAL A 9 -45.83 0.74 12.82
C VAL A 9 -45.89 2.20 13.25
N GLU A 10 -46.72 2.54 14.24
CA GLU A 10 -46.78 3.86 14.82
C GLU A 10 -45.42 4.32 15.37
N LEU A 11 -45.03 5.56 15.06
CA LEU A 11 -43.76 6.13 15.47
C LEU A 11 -43.92 6.81 16.85
N ILE A 12 -43.34 6.21 17.86
CA ILE A 12 -43.30 6.74 19.21
C ILE A 12 -41.94 7.40 19.43
N ALA A 13 -41.94 8.73 19.58
CA ALA A 13 -40.72 9.47 19.87
C ALA A 13 -40.13 9.09 21.22
N GLY A 14 -38.84 8.84 21.29
CA GLY A 14 -38.18 8.53 22.55
C GLY A 14 -36.69 8.48 22.48
N PHE A 15 -36.04 8.86 23.59
CA PHE A 15 -34.58 8.80 23.78
C PHE A 15 -34.22 7.56 24.60
N LYS A 16 -33.08 6.92 24.28
CA LYS A 16 -32.47 5.84 25.08
C LYS A 16 -33.40 4.65 25.42
N GLY A 17 -34.21 4.21 24.47
CA GLY A 17 -34.96 2.96 24.64
C GLY A 17 -36.43 3.12 24.99
N GLN A 18 -36.91 4.33 25.25
CA GLN A 18 -38.33 4.62 25.60
C GLN A 18 -39.27 4.77 24.42
N GLY A 19 -38.76 4.72 23.18
CA GLY A 19 -39.56 4.85 21.96
C GLY A 19 -38.93 4.07 20.81
N ASN A 20 -39.66 3.99 19.70
CA ASN A 20 -39.23 3.31 18.51
C ASN A 20 -38.72 4.24 17.39
N TRP A 21 -38.69 5.55 17.62
CA TRP A 21 -38.28 6.55 16.67
C TRP A 21 -37.51 7.70 17.30
N ASN A 22 -36.48 8.19 16.62
CA ASN A 22 -35.66 9.33 17.06
C ASN A 22 -36.04 10.58 16.23
N PRO A 23 -36.61 11.65 16.84
CA PRO A 23 -36.96 12.88 16.14
C PRO A 23 -35.79 13.53 15.38
N SER A 24 -34.56 13.37 15.82
CA SER A 24 -33.37 13.90 15.15
C SER A 24 -33.20 13.34 13.73
N TRP A 25 -33.79 12.18 13.44
CA TRP A 25 -33.80 11.60 12.10
C TRP A 25 -34.79 12.28 11.15
N ALA A 26 -35.75 13.05 11.69
CA ALA A 26 -36.70 13.79 10.91
C ALA A 26 -36.05 14.84 9.99
N LYS A 27 -34.93 15.43 10.39
CA LYS A 27 -34.14 16.36 9.56
C LYS A 27 -33.69 15.78 8.23
N LYS A 28 -33.70 14.46 8.08
CA LYS A 28 -33.34 13.73 6.86
C LYS A 28 -34.52 13.07 6.17
N SER A 29 -35.74 13.52 6.45
CA SER A 29 -36.99 12.97 5.89
C SER A 29 -37.23 11.47 6.20
N TYR A 30 -36.59 10.94 7.23
CA TYR A 30 -36.75 9.54 7.61
C TYR A 30 -37.81 9.36 8.69
N LYS A 31 -39.05 9.14 8.28
CA LYS A 31 -40.10 8.63 9.17
C LYS A 31 -40.03 7.09 9.16
N VAL A 32 -39.05 6.53 9.89
CA VAL A 32 -38.76 5.11 9.93
C VAL A 32 -38.49 4.69 11.37
N CYS A 33 -39.15 3.62 11.83
CA CYS A 33 -38.91 3.09 13.17
C CYS A 33 -37.48 2.55 13.35
N LYS A 34 -37.01 2.49 14.59
CA LYS A 34 -35.66 2.06 14.94
C LYS A 34 -35.27 0.68 14.39
N PRO A 35 -36.12 -0.37 14.45
CA PRO A 35 -35.84 -1.66 13.82
C PRO A 35 -35.64 -1.57 12.31
N CYS A 36 -36.49 -0.83 11.61
CA CYS A 36 -36.37 -0.64 10.14
C CYS A 36 -35.16 0.20 9.78
N PHE A 37 -34.89 1.25 10.55
CA PHE A 37 -33.70 2.07 10.38
C PHE A 37 -32.42 1.25 10.57
N ASN A 38 -32.37 0.44 11.60
CA ASN A 38 -31.19 -0.43 11.85
C ASN A 38 -31.00 -1.45 10.73
N LYS A 39 -32.06 -2.08 10.23
CA LYS A 39 -32.00 -3.00 9.08
C LYS A 39 -31.48 -2.28 7.83
N THR A 40 -31.96 -1.09 7.56
CA THR A 40 -31.53 -0.28 6.39
C THR A 40 -30.09 0.18 6.55
N THR A 41 -29.73 0.66 7.75
CA THR A 41 -28.37 1.10 8.06
C THR A 41 -27.40 -0.09 8.05
N MET A 42 -27.77 -1.22 8.64
CA MET A 42 -26.93 -2.43 8.60
C MET A 42 -26.73 -2.92 7.17
N LYS A 43 -27.78 -2.89 6.33
CA LYS A 43 -27.65 -3.21 4.90
C LYS A 43 -26.71 -2.23 4.20
N HIS A 44 -26.81 -0.94 4.49
CA HIS A 44 -25.93 0.09 3.96
C HIS A 44 -24.49 -0.08 4.46
N TRP A 45 -24.29 -0.32 5.77
CA TRP A 45 -22.97 -0.59 6.34
C TRP A 45 -22.36 -1.87 5.80
N ASN A 46 -23.15 -2.92 5.61
CA ASN A 46 -22.68 -4.16 4.99
C ASN A 46 -22.31 -3.94 3.51
N THR A 47 -23.04 -3.06 2.81
CA THR A 47 -22.71 -2.67 1.43
C THR A 47 -21.42 -1.84 1.39
N ILE A 48 -21.22 -0.94 2.35
CA ILE A 48 -19.99 -0.15 2.47
C ILE A 48 -18.81 -1.03 2.88
N ARG A 49 -19.00 -1.93 3.86
CA ARG A 49 -17.94 -2.82 4.36
C ARG A 49 -17.62 -3.96 3.40
N ASN A 50 -18.57 -4.39 2.60
CA ASN A 50 -18.32 -5.40 1.58
C ASN A 50 -18.07 -4.71 0.22
N PRO A 51 -16.82 -4.60 -0.19
CA PRO A 51 -16.45 -3.90 -1.43
C PRO A 51 -17.12 -4.46 -2.68
N LYS A 52 -17.44 -5.77 -2.69
CA LYS A 52 -18.14 -6.39 -3.80
C LYS A 52 -19.56 -5.84 -4.03
N ASN A 53 -20.17 -5.28 -2.99
CA ASN A 53 -21.54 -4.79 -3.00
C ASN A 53 -21.67 -3.27 -3.08
N ASN A 54 -20.54 -2.52 -3.00
CA ASN A 54 -20.54 -1.06 -3.07
C ASN A 54 -19.99 -0.59 -4.43
N PRO A 55 -20.85 -0.07 -5.33
CA PRO A 55 -20.39 0.40 -6.64
C PRO A 55 -19.45 1.62 -6.58
N LYS A 56 -19.48 2.39 -5.47
CA LYS A 56 -18.56 3.52 -5.25
C LYS A 56 -17.24 3.08 -4.64
N TYR A 57 -17.19 1.89 -4.08
CA TYR A 57 -15.98 1.33 -3.52
C TYR A 57 -15.24 0.58 -4.60
N ASN A 58 -14.08 1.08 -5.00
CA ASN A 58 -13.21 0.36 -5.92
C ASN A 58 -12.15 -0.42 -5.12
N PRO A 59 -12.43 -1.69 -4.76
CA PRO A 59 -11.50 -2.54 -4.01
C PRO A 59 -10.28 -2.93 -4.82
N LYS A 60 -10.25 -2.50 -6.06
CA LYS A 60 -9.28 -2.91 -7.07
C LYS A 60 -8.18 -1.87 -7.26
N ARG A 61 -8.03 -0.92 -6.33
CA ARG A 61 -6.93 0.06 -6.39
C ARG A 61 -5.73 -0.48 -5.62
N MET A 62 -4.68 -0.73 -6.35
CA MET A 62 -3.38 -1.05 -5.80
C MET A 62 -2.33 -0.14 -6.44
N TYR A 63 -1.34 0.27 -5.67
CA TYR A 63 -0.29 1.17 -6.10
C TYR A 63 1.06 0.48 -5.93
N VAL A 64 1.95 0.71 -6.89
CA VAL A 64 3.34 0.28 -6.86
C VAL A 64 4.20 1.50 -7.15
N ASN A 65 5.17 1.81 -6.30
CA ASN A 65 6.00 3.02 -6.40
C ASN A 65 5.17 4.30 -6.61
N GLY A 66 4.06 4.44 -5.88
CA GLY A 66 3.16 5.59 -6.00
C GLY A 66 2.32 5.64 -7.28
N LYS A 67 2.49 4.70 -8.23
CA LYS A 67 1.70 4.61 -9.46
C LYS A 67 0.58 3.59 -9.30
N TYR A 68 -0.61 3.95 -9.75
CA TYR A 68 -1.74 3.02 -9.83
C TYR A 68 -1.44 1.88 -10.80
N ILE A 69 -1.67 0.64 -10.37
CA ILE A 69 -1.58 -0.53 -11.25
C ILE A 69 -2.97 -1.05 -11.62
N SER A 70 -3.12 -1.49 -12.86
CA SER A 70 -4.37 -2.05 -13.37
C SER A 70 -4.60 -3.45 -12.81
N THR A 71 -5.85 -3.93 -12.90
CA THR A 71 -6.22 -5.30 -12.50
C THR A 71 -5.56 -6.39 -13.38
N LYS A 72 -4.96 -6.01 -14.48
CA LYS A 72 -4.23 -6.91 -15.40
C LYS A 72 -2.74 -6.97 -15.08
N HIS A 73 -2.24 -6.10 -14.18
CA HIS A 73 -0.84 -6.07 -13.82
C HIS A 73 -0.45 -7.35 -13.08
N PRO A 74 0.73 -7.97 -13.36
CA PRO A 74 1.15 -9.22 -12.72
C PRO A 74 1.18 -9.15 -11.19
N LEU A 75 1.54 -7.99 -10.65
CA LEU A 75 1.61 -7.74 -9.21
C LEU A 75 0.24 -7.40 -8.58
N TYR A 76 -0.83 -7.30 -9.39
CA TYR A 76 -2.15 -6.98 -8.86
C TYR A 76 -2.76 -8.18 -8.12
N LYS A 77 -3.25 -7.94 -6.90
CA LYS A 77 -4.09 -8.91 -6.17
C LYS A 77 -5.42 -8.27 -5.76
N PRO A 78 -6.53 -9.00 -5.85
CA PRO A 78 -7.82 -8.48 -5.39
C PRO A 78 -7.80 -8.31 -3.88
N GLY A 79 -8.15 -7.11 -3.41
CA GLY A 79 -8.19 -6.79 -1.98
C GLY A 79 -8.29 -5.29 -1.74
N HIS A 80 -8.14 -4.87 -0.48
CA HIS A 80 -8.17 -3.48 -0.03
C HIS A 80 -6.79 -2.87 0.13
N TYR A 81 -5.80 -3.47 -0.47
CA TYR A 81 -4.41 -3.12 -0.25
C TYR A 81 -4.03 -1.89 -1.06
N LYS A 82 -3.36 -0.95 -0.40
CA LYS A 82 -2.72 0.18 -1.07
C LYS A 82 -1.31 -0.18 -1.52
N THR A 83 -0.65 -1.05 -0.75
CA THR A 83 0.74 -1.40 -0.92
C THR A 83 0.94 -2.92 -0.84
N PHE A 84 2.13 -3.38 -1.21
CA PHE A 84 2.51 -4.77 -1.07
C PHE A 84 2.70 -5.18 0.38
N SER A 85 3.18 -4.30 1.24
CA SER A 85 3.33 -4.57 2.66
C SER A 85 1.97 -4.87 3.29
N ASP A 86 0.95 -4.08 2.98
CA ASP A 86 -0.42 -4.35 3.45
C ASP A 86 -0.89 -5.76 3.05
N ALA A 87 -0.68 -6.12 1.77
CA ALA A 87 -1.08 -7.43 1.26
C ALA A 87 -0.24 -8.58 1.85
N ALA A 88 1.04 -8.34 2.12
CA ALA A 88 1.92 -9.32 2.72
C ALA A 88 1.58 -9.57 4.20
N PHE A 89 1.28 -8.51 4.97
CA PHE A 89 0.84 -8.63 6.35
C PHE A 89 -0.43 -9.44 6.50
N ASP A 90 -1.35 -9.34 5.54
CA ASP A 90 -2.60 -10.12 5.53
C ASP A 90 -2.42 -11.55 4.95
N GLY A 91 -1.19 -11.96 4.70
CA GLY A 91 -0.86 -13.29 4.17
C GLY A 91 -1.26 -13.51 2.70
N THR A 92 -1.72 -12.46 2.01
CA THR A 92 -2.15 -12.54 0.61
C THR A 92 -0.97 -12.73 -0.33
N TYR A 93 0.20 -12.21 0.02
CA TYR A 93 1.44 -12.36 -0.75
C TYR A 93 2.52 -13.13 0.01
N LYS A 94 3.13 -14.06 -0.70
CA LYS A 94 4.45 -14.58 -0.35
C LYS A 94 5.48 -13.73 -1.10
N LEU A 95 5.98 -12.67 -0.48
CA LEU A 95 6.94 -11.74 -1.10
C LEU A 95 8.13 -12.45 -1.71
N ASP A 96 8.54 -13.56 -1.12
CA ASP A 96 9.69 -14.34 -1.61
C ASP A 96 9.43 -15.03 -2.95
N SER A 97 8.18 -15.29 -3.31
CA SER A 97 7.84 -15.91 -4.59
C SER A 97 7.74 -14.92 -5.76
N ILE A 98 7.72 -13.61 -5.48
CA ILE A 98 7.67 -12.57 -6.52
C ILE A 98 9.09 -12.32 -6.99
N LYS A 99 9.37 -12.57 -8.27
CA LYS A 99 10.69 -12.33 -8.87
C LYS A 99 10.86 -10.88 -9.30
N GLU A 100 9.81 -10.31 -9.91
CA GLU A 100 9.79 -8.95 -10.40
C GLU A 100 9.86 -7.94 -9.25
N GLY A 101 10.32 -6.75 -9.57
CA GLY A 101 10.38 -5.65 -8.62
C GLY A 101 11.46 -4.64 -8.97
N TYR A 102 12.08 -4.10 -7.95
CA TYR A 102 12.99 -2.96 -8.09
C TYR A 102 14.27 -3.20 -7.29
N VAL A 103 15.38 -2.71 -7.85
CA VAL A 103 16.62 -2.46 -7.11
C VAL A 103 16.73 -0.94 -6.92
N TYR A 104 17.14 -0.51 -5.75
CA TYR A 104 17.15 0.89 -5.38
C TYR A 104 18.43 1.29 -4.65
N ALA A 105 18.75 2.58 -4.73
CA ALA A 105 19.77 3.25 -3.93
C ALA A 105 19.08 4.23 -2.96
N ILE A 106 19.38 4.11 -1.68
CA ILE A 106 18.86 4.97 -0.60
C ILE A 106 20.03 5.63 0.12
N THR A 107 19.87 6.90 0.47
CA THR A 107 20.78 7.67 1.31
C THR A 107 20.11 8.11 2.59
N ASN A 108 20.93 8.50 3.57
CA ASN A 108 20.48 9.16 4.78
C ASN A 108 21.50 10.27 5.16
N PRO A 109 21.05 11.49 5.51
CA PRO A 109 21.93 12.60 5.86
C PRO A 109 22.85 12.31 7.06
N ALA A 110 22.47 11.39 7.94
CA ALA A 110 23.33 10.97 9.05
C ALA A 110 24.61 10.25 8.59
N TRP A 111 24.60 9.70 7.39
CA TRP A 111 25.74 8.99 6.79
C TRP A 111 25.95 9.43 5.33
N PRO A 112 26.39 10.67 5.09
CA PRO A 112 26.38 11.31 3.76
C PRO A 112 27.27 10.63 2.71
N GLU A 113 28.29 9.86 3.14
CA GLU A 113 29.17 9.12 2.23
C GLU A 113 28.68 7.68 1.93
N TRP A 114 27.54 7.28 2.51
CA TRP A 114 27.06 5.92 2.43
C TRP A 114 25.78 5.83 1.61
N VAL A 115 25.76 4.84 0.73
CA VAL A 115 24.59 4.49 -0.08
C VAL A 115 24.18 3.08 0.27
N LYS A 116 22.92 2.87 0.60
CA LYS A 116 22.32 1.56 0.73
C LYS A 116 21.78 1.11 -0.62
N ILE A 117 22.21 -0.05 -1.08
CA ILE A 117 21.64 -0.72 -2.24
C ILE A 117 20.79 -1.90 -1.74
N GLY A 118 19.57 -2.01 -2.21
CA GLY A 118 18.65 -3.06 -1.81
C GLY A 118 17.59 -3.33 -2.86
N MET A 119 16.77 -4.36 -2.62
CA MET A 119 15.66 -4.72 -3.50
C MET A 119 14.32 -4.64 -2.80
N ALA A 120 13.26 -4.43 -3.57
CA ALA A 120 11.88 -4.50 -3.09
C ALA A 120 10.91 -4.83 -4.23
N VAL A 121 9.71 -5.27 -3.87
CA VAL A 121 8.57 -5.31 -4.79
C VAL A 121 8.02 -3.89 -5.02
N ASP A 122 8.11 -3.05 -4.00
CA ASP A 122 7.79 -1.61 -4.04
C ASP A 122 8.87 -0.84 -3.28
N ALA A 123 9.68 -0.06 -4.00
CA ALA A 123 10.79 0.68 -3.43
C ALA A 123 10.33 1.81 -2.50
N ASN A 124 9.22 2.48 -2.83
CA ASN A 124 8.67 3.55 -1.99
C ASN A 124 8.13 3.00 -0.67
N ASP A 125 7.41 1.89 -0.73
CA ASP A 125 6.88 1.22 0.45
C ASP A 125 8.03 0.73 1.36
N ARG A 126 9.09 0.18 0.76
CA ARG A 126 10.29 -0.22 1.49
C ARG A 126 11.01 0.96 2.15
N CYS A 127 11.15 2.08 1.44
CA CYS A 127 11.74 3.31 1.99
C CYS A 127 10.89 3.86 3.16
N ASN A 128 9.57 3.84 3.03
CA ASN A 128 8.67 4.22 4.11
C ASN A 128 8.86 3.34 5.36
N GLY A 129 9.17 2.06 5.19
CA GLY A 129 9.55 1.17 6.28
C GLY A 129 10.82 1.64 7.01
N TYR A 130 11.83 2.12 6.28
CA TYR A 130 13.04 2.67 6.89
C TYR A 130 12.80 3.98 7.64
N GLN A 131 11.85 4.82 7.20
CA GLN A 131 11.53 6.07 7.88
C GLN A 131 11.14 5.87 9.34
N THR A 132 10.65 4.69 9.70
CA THR A 132 10.30 4.40 11.10
C THR A 132 11.51 4.29 12.04
N SER A 133 12.69 4.03 11.50
CA SER A 133 13.94 3.91 12.26
C SER A 133 14.70 5.24 12.41
N SER A 134 14.28 6.31 11.71
CA SER A 134 14.85 7.65 11.84
C SER A 134 13.85 8.61 12.48
N PRO A 135 14.23 9.33 13.54
CA PRO A 135 13.37 10.36 14.14
C PRO A 135 13.06 11.52 13.17
N PHE A 136 13.93 11.75 12.19
CA PHE A 136 13.79 12.81 11.21
C PHE A 136 13.07 12.35 9.92
N ARG A 137 12.86 11.04 9.75
CA ARG A 137 12.24 10.46 8.56
C ARG A 137 12.92 10.91 7.27
N ASP A 138 14.22 10.87 7.24
CA ASP A 138 15.10 11.52 6.28
C ASP A 138 15.80 10.56 5.32
N TYR A 139 15.38 9.31 5.28
CA TYR A 139 15.81 8.40 4.23
C TYR A 139 15.26 8.85 2.88
N LYS A 140 16.12 8.86 1.86
CA LYS A 140 15.79 9.32 0.53
C LYS A 140 16.14 8.29 -0.50
N ILE A 141 15.17 7.95 -1.36
CA ILE A 141 15.44 7.17 -2.57
C ILE A 141 16.11 8.09 -3.58
N GLU A 142 17.34 7.76 -3.96
CA GLU A 142 18.11 8.50 -4.94
C GLU A 142 17.95 7.93 -6.36
N HIS A 143 17.74 6.61 -6.46
CA HIS A 143 17.55 5.93 -7.73
C HIS A 143 16.78 4.63 -7.57
N VAL A 144 16.00 4.27 -8.59
CA VAL A 144 15.22 3.04 -8.64
C VAL A 144 15.25 2.49 -10.05
N VAL A 145 15.49 1.19 -10.18
CA VAL A 145 15.50 0.48 -11.45
C VAL A 145 14.56 -0.71 -11.38
N GLU A 146 13.68 -0.85 -12.36
CA GLU A 146 12.78 -1.99 -12.49
C GLU A 146 13.53 -3.22 -13.04
N THR A 147 13.16 -4.41 -12.59
CA THR A 147 13.78 -5.65 -13.00
C THR A 147 12.83 -6.84 -12.92
N ASN A 148 13.00 -7.80 -13.83
CA ASN A 148 12.25 -9.05 -13.84
C ASN A 148 12.76 -10.05 -12.79
N ASN A 149 13.97 -9.84 -12.25
CA ASN A 149 14.55 -10.68 -11.21
C ASN A 149 15.33 -9.84 -10.20
N ARG A 150 14.60 -9.26 -9.22
CA ARG A 150 15.16 -8.35 -8.23
C ARG A 150 16.28 -8.96 -7.38
N ARG A 151 16.24 -10.28 -7.11
CA ARG A 151 17.30 -10.97 -6.32
C ARG A 151 18.60 -11.08 -7.10
N ALA A 152 18.52 -11.48 -8.36
CA ALA A 152 19.69 -11.56 -9.23
C ALA A 152 20.29 -10.16 -9.47
N ALA A 153 19.43 -9.19 -9.73
CA ALA A 153 19.83 -7.80 -9.93
C ALA A 153 20.50 -7.19 -8.69
N GLU A 154 19.96 -7.40 -7.49
CA GLU A 154 20.59 -6.96 -6.24
C GLU A 154 21.94 -7.62 -6.01
N THR A 155 22.03 -8.93 -6.24
CA THR A 155 23.30 -9.67 -6.07
C THR A 155 24.38 -9.11 -6.99
N GLU A 156 24.06 -8.84 -8.24
CA GLU A 156 25.02 -8.24 -9.18
C GLU A 156 25.34 -6.79 -8.81
N ALA A 157 24.35 -6.01 -8.37
CA ALA A 157 24.57 -4.65 -7.86
C ALA A 157 25.55 -4.63 -6.70
N HIS A 158 25.36 -5.52 -5.71
CA HIS A 158 26.25 -5.62 -4.56
C HIS A 158 27.67 -6.02 -4.96
N LYS A 159 27.80 -6.93 -5.91
CA LYS A 159 29.11 -7.36 -6.43
C LYS A 159 29.85 -6.22 -7.13
N LEU A 160 29.16 -5.42 -7.96
CA LEU A 160 29.74 -4.26 -8.62
C LEU A 160 30.05 -3.13 -7.62
N ALA A 161 29.12 -2.84 -6.72
CA ALA A 161 29.30 -1.82 -5.71
C ALA A 161 30.46 -2.14 -4.75
N SER A 162 30.61 -3.41 -4.35
CA SER A 162 31.72 -3.85 -3.49
C SER A 162 33.10 -3.64 -4.13
N LYS A 163 33.21 -3.76 -5.46
CA LYS A 163 34.45 -3.50 -6.19
C LYS A 163 34.83 -2.03 -6.23
N MET A 164 33.84 -1.14 -6.14
CA MET A 164 34.01 0.32 -6.30
C MET A 164 33.95 1.08 -4.99
N ALA A 165 33.37 0.52 -3.95
CA ALA A 165 33.22 1.12 -2.64
C ALA A 165 34.56 1.16 -1.88
N LYS A 166 34.77 2.24 -1.12
CA LYS A 166 35.92 2.38 -0.21
C LYS A 166 35.75 1.47 1.02
N GLU A 167 34.51 1.24 1.44
CA GLU A 167 34.17 0.41 2.59
C GLU A 167 32.78 -0.19 2.36
N VAL A 168 32.52 -1.40 2.91
CA VAL A 168 31.23 -2.09 2.80
C VAL A 168 30.78 -2.56 4.18
N LYS A 169 29.53 -2.27 4.54
CA LYS A 169 28.87 -2.72 5.78
C LYS A 169 27.50 -3.29 5.48
N GLY A 170 27.43 -4.61 5.27
CA GLY A 170 26.20 -5.28 4.83
C GLY A 170 25.74 -4.74 3.47
N GLU A 171 24.56 -4.14 3.42
CA GLU A 171 24.00 -3.56 2.20
C GLU A 171 24.34 -2.05 2.03
N TRP A 172 25.24 -1.51 2.87
CA TRP A 172 25.72 -0.15 2.82
C TRP A 172 27.10 -0.08 2.21
N PHE A 173 27.28 0.81 1.26
CA PHE A 173 28.50 0.99 0.49
C PHE A 173 28.98 2.44 0.64
N LYS A 174 30.24 2.63 1.08
CA LYS A 174 30.86 3.95 1.08
C LYS A 174 31.28 4.29 -0.35
N LEU A 175 30.36 4.91 -1.08
CA LEU A 175 30.40 5.08 -2.53
C LEU A 175 29.66 6.37 -2.91
N ASP A 176 30.17 7.03 -3.94
CA ASP A 176 29.48 8.18 -4.55
C ASP A 176 28.15 7.78 -5.16
N ILE A 177 27.13 8.62 -4.98
CA ILE A 177 25.76 8.31 -5.43
C ILE A 177 25.65 8.17 -6.95
N GLU A 178 26.42 8.93 -7.73
CA GLU A 178 26.39 8.85 -9.19
C GLU A 178 26.99 7.51 -9.69
N LYS A 179 27.98 7.00 -8.98
CA LYS A 179 28.51 5.64 -9.23
C LYS A 179 27.47 4.58 -8.90
N ALA A 180 26.74 4.72 -7.80
CA ALA A 180 25.65 3.81 -7.46
C ALA A 180 24.56 3.81 -8.53
N LYS A 181 24.15 4.98 -9.03
CA LYS A 181 23.16 5.12 -10.13
C LYS A 181 23.67 4.44 -11.40
N THR A 182 24.95 4.63 -11.75
CA THR A 182 25.57 3.99 -12.94
C THR A 182 25.55 2.48 -12.82
N ILE A 183 25.87 1.92 -11.65
CA ILE A 183 25.81 0.48 -11.37
C ILE A 183 24.38 -0.02 -11.57
N LEU A 184 23.38 0.63 -10.97
CA LEU A 184 22.00 0.18 -11.08
C LEU A 184 21.47 0.21 -12.51
N ASN A 185 21.81 1.25 -13.28
CA ASN A 185 21.44 1.33 -14.70
C ASN A 185 22.11 0.25 -15.55
N SER A 186 23.37 -0.15 -15.27
CA SER A 186 24.07 -1.17 -16.01
C SER A 186 23.45 -2.56 -15.88
N ILE A 187 22.91 -2.87 -14.72
CA ILE A 187 22.30 -4.19 -14.43
C ILE A 187 21.03 -4.42 -15.25
N THR A 188 20.25 -3.36 -15.52
CA THR A 188 19.01 -3.48 -16.29
C THR A 188 19.29 -3.89 -17.73
N ILE A 189 20.35 -3.36 -18.33
CA ILE A 189 20.73 -3.62 -19.71
C ILE A 189 21.19 -5.07 -19.90
N ASP A 190 21.86 -5.64 -18.92
CA ASP A 190 22.39 -7.00 -19.00
C ASP A 190 21.32 -8.08 -18.77
N LEU A 191 20.30 -7.79 -17.99
CA LEU A 191 19.19 -8.72 -17.74
C LEU A 191 18.20 -8.79 -18.91
N GLU A 192 18.08 -7.73 -19.72
CA GLU A 192 17.28 -7.72 -20.97
C GLU A 192 17.93 -8.53 -22.09
N LYS A 193 19.26 -8.71 -22.06
CA LYS A 193 20.01 -9.48 -23.09
C LYS A 193 20.02 -10.98 -22.86
N THR A 194 19.66 -11.44 -21.67
CA THR A 194 19.69 -12.84 -21.26
C THR A 194 18.32 -13.52 -21.21
N GLY A 195 17.25 -12.83 -21.57
CA GLY A 195 15.85 -13.35 -21.70
C GLY A 195 15.46 -13.46 -23.15
#